data_2597f8abe8155665e9f4421884262104
#
_entry.id   2597f8abe8155665e9f4421884262104
#
_cell.length_a   1.000
_cell.length_b   1.000
_cell.length_c   1.000
_cell.angle_alpha   90.00
_cell.angle_beta   90.00
_cell.angle_gamma   90.00
#
_symmetry.space_group_name_H-M   'P 1'
#
loop_
_entity.id
_entity.type
_entity.pdbx_description
1 polymer ?
#
loop_
_entity_poly.entity_id
_entity_poly.type
_entity_poly.pdbx_seq_one_letter_code
_entity_poly.pdbx_strand_id
1 'polypeptide(L)'
;MQNGAPDGRALPRRHMIARIWHGWTKPADAKAYEKMLRNEIFPSIAARNISGYHGGELFIREDGNEVEFVTLLRFDSMEGVKEFAGPDETCPVIYAGVEQLLTRMERARHYRVAI
;
A
#
# COMPACT_ATOMS: atom_id res chain seq x y z
N MET A 1 24.42 17.29 -14.88
CA MET A 1 23.95 17.07 -14.62
C MET A 1 23.59 16.72 -14.34
N GLN A 2 23.57 16.45 -14.18
CA GLN A 2 23.03 16.06 -13.79
C GLN A 2 22.48 15.50 -13.62
N ASN A 3 22.43 15.24 -13.49
CA ASN A 3 21.87 14.70 -13.12
C ASN A 3 21.59 14.33 -12.49
N GLY A 4 21.53 14.12 -12.22
CA GLY A 4 21.21 13.87 -11.53
C GLY A 4 21.34 13.78 -10.74
N ALA A 5 21.38 13.87 -10.48
CA ALA A 5 21.42 13.93 -9.57
C ALA A 5 21.95 13.91 -8.79
N PRO A 6 22.37 13.59 -8.69
CA PRO A 6 22.78 13.20 -7.64
C PRO A 6 22.99 13.55 -6.57
N ASP A 7 23.65 13.38 -6.26
CA ASP A 7 23.47 14.32 -5.22
C ASP A 7 22.49 13.81 -4.16
N GLY A 8 22.58 12.59 -3.76
CA GLY A 8 21.78 12.07 -2.67
C GLY A 8 20.28 12.11 -2.90
N ARG A 9 19.87 12.37 -4.10
CA ARG A 9 18.44 12.42 -4.36
C ARG A 9 17.83 11.03 -4.36
N ALA A 10 16.51 11.00 -4.28
CA ALA A 10 15.78 9.78 -4.38
C ALA A 10 16.13 9.05 -5.67
N LEU A 11 15.94 7.73 -5.68
CA LEU A 11 16.17 6.92 -6.86
C LEU A 11 15.33 7.43 -8.02
N PRO A 12 15.79 7.23 -9.25
CA PRO A 12 14.99 7.57 -10.43
C PRO A 12 13.62 6.90 -10.34
N ARG A 13 12.59 7.61 -10.77
CA ARG A 13 11.23 7.09 -10.70
C ARG A 13 11.05 5.78 -11.45
N ARG A 14 11.81 5.58 -12.53
CA ARG A 14 11.70 4.33 -13.29
C ARG A 14 12.06 3.09 -12.46
N HIS A 15 12.70 3.27 -11.31
CA HIS A 15 13.02 2.17 -10.42
C HIS A 15 12.00 2.00 -9.30
N MET A 16 11.06 2.94 -9.17
CA MET A 16 10.06 2.86 -8.12
C MET A 16 8.93 1.94 -8.53
N ILE A 17 8.43 1.22 -7.55
CA ILE A 17 7.28 0.32 -7.71
C ILE A 17 6.13 0.87 -6.86
N ALA A 18 4.96 0.94 -7.45
CA ALA A 18 3.73 1.24 -6.70
C ALA A 18 2.97 -0.07 -6.51
N ARG A 19 2.73 -0.43 -5.25
CA ARG A 19 1.88 -1.57 -4.91
C ARG A 19 0.49 -1.05 -4.64
N ILE A 20 -0.49 -1.50 -5.41
CA ILE A 20 -1.87 -1.02 -5.29
C ILE A 20 -2.77 -2.19 -4.92
N TRP A 21 -3.57 -1.98 -3.86
CA TRP A 21 -4.49 -2.97 -3.36
C TRP A 21 -5.86 -2.35 -3.14
N HIS A 22 -6.90 -3.10 -3.45
CA HIS A 22 -8.29 -2.68 -3.28
C HIS A 22 -9.00 -3.60 -2.32
N GLY A 23 -9.73 -3.02 -1.36
CA GLY A 23 -10.61 -3.75 -0.47
C GLY A 23 -11.88 -2.93 -0.22
N TRP A 24 -12.94 -3.60 0.20
CA TRP A 24 -14.25 -2.97 0.39
C TRP A 24 -14.81 -3.32 1.74
N THR A 25 -15.54 -2.36 2.34
CA THR A 25 -16.26 -2.59 3.60
C THR A 25 -17.72 -2.24 3.40
N LYS A 26 -18.55 -2.66 4.35
CA LYS A 26 -19.89 -2.08 4.49
C LYS A 26 -19.73 -0.63 4.93
N PRO A 27 -20.69 0.25 4.61
CA PRO A 27 -20.63 1.63 5.09
C PRO A 27 -20.48 1.73 6.61
N ALA A 28 -21.13 0.83 7.35
CA ALA A 28 -21.10 0.87 8.82
C ALA A 28 -19.69 0.61 9.38
N ASP A 29 -18.84 -0.10 8.63
CA ASP A 29 -17.50 -0.44 9.09
C ASP A 29 -16.41 0.46 8.53
N ALA A 30 -16.78 1.38 7.64
CA ALA A 30 -15.78 2.17 6.91
C ALA A 30 -14.94 3.06 7.82
N LYS A 31 -15.57 3.72 8.79
CA LYS A 31 -14.83 4.59 9.70
C LYS A 31 -13.87 3.81 10.57
N ALA A 32 -14.28 2.64 11.03
CA ALA A 32 -13.42 1.80 11.85
C ALA A 32 -12.20 1.35 11.06
N TYR A 33 -12.39 0.96 9.80
CA TYR A 33 -11.27 0.52 8.98
C TYR A 33 -10.34 1.69 8.63
N GLU A 34 -10.90 2.85 8.30
CA GLU A 34 -10.06 4.03 8.06
C GLU A 34 -9.21 4.36 9.27
N LYS A 35 -9.80 4.34 10.46
CA LYS A 35 -9.07 4.64 11.68
C LYS A 35 -7.95 3.62 11.91
N MET A 36 -8.24 2.36 11.67
CA MET A 36 -7.25 1.30 11.81
C MET A 36 -6.08 1.50 10.84
N LEU A 37 -6.37 1.84 9.58
CA LEU A 37 -5.33 2.09 8.59
C LEU A 37 -4.45 3.27 8.98
N ARG A 38 -5.07 4.38 9.42
CA ARG A 38 -4.33 5.59 9.79
C ARG A 38 -3.48 5.41 11.04
N ASN A 39 -4.04 4.78 12.06
CA ASN A 39 -3.45 4.80 13.40
C ASN A 39 -2.66 3.55 13.73
N GLU A 40 -2.87 2.45 13.00
CA GLU A 40 -2.25 1.17 13.33
C GLU A 40 -1.53 0.57 12.15
N ILE A 41 -2.18 0.40 11.02
CA ILE A 41 -1.62 -0.38 9.91
C ILE A 41 -0.48 0.37 9.23
N PHE A 42 -0.72 1.59 8.76
CA PHE A 42 0.35 2.36 8.11
C PHE A 42 1.52 2.62 9.04
N PRO A 43 1.29 3.01 10.31
CA PRO A 43 2.42 3.15 11.23
C PRO A 43 3.19 1.85 11.46
N SER A 44 2.49 0.70 11.50
CA SER A 44 3.18 -0.57 11.72
C SER A 44 4.01 -0.98 10.49
N ILE A 45 3.55 -0.64 9.29
CA ILE A 45 4.36 -0.88 8.09
C ILE A 45 5.64 -0.06 8.15
N ALA A 46 5.53 1.22 8.50
CA ALA A 46 6.69 2.08 8.62
C ALA A 46 7.67 1.55 9.66
N ALA A 47 7.15 1.02 10.77
CA ALA A 47 7.97 0.51 11.86
C ALA A 47 8.75 -0.75 11.48
N ARG A 48 8.36 -1.45 10.41
CA ARG A 48 9.09 -2.63 9.95
C ARG A 48 10.44 -2.29 9.33
N ASN A 49 10.65 -1.03 8.98
CA ASN A 49 11.91 -0.57 8.37
C ASN A 49 12.31 -1.39 7.15
N ILE A 50 11.33 -1.67 6.30
CA ILE A 50 11.59 -2.42 5.07
C ILE A 50 12.47 -1.58 4.17
N SER A 51 13.57 -2.17 3.71
CA SER A 51 14.50 -1.48 2.83
C SER A 51 13.80 -1.04 1.55
N GLY A 52 13.91 0.25 1.22
CA GLY A 52 13.32 0.80 0.01
C GLY A 52 11.83 1.14 0.10
N TYR A 53 11.24 1.03 1.28
CA TYR A 53 9.85 1.46 1.46
C TYR A 53 9.81 2.97 1.63
N HIS A 54 8.96 3.64 0.87
CA HIS A 54 8.87 5.11 0.84
C HIS A 54 7.50 5.63 1.27
N GLY A 55 6.75 4.84 2.02
CA GLY A 55 5.45 5.30 2.48
C GLY A 55 4.34 5.02 1.48
N GLY A 56 3.18 5.54 1.75
CA GLY A 56 2.04 5.28 0.90
C GLY A 56 0.91 6.26 1.08
N GLU A 57 -0.16 5.99 0.37
CA GLU A 57 -1.37 6.80 0.39
C GLU A 57 -2.59 5.91 0.50
N LEU A 58 -3.63 6.45 1.07
CA LEU A 58 -4.91 5.78 1.21
C LEU A 58 -5.96 6.60 0.48
N PHE A 59 -6.71 5.95 -0.40
CA PHE A 59 -7.82 6.57 -1.13
C PHE A 59 -9.10 5.86 -0.74
N ILE A 60 -10.16 6.63 -0.54
CA ILE A 60 -11.45 6.08 -0.10
C ILE A 60 -12.54 6.62 -1.00
N ARG A 61 -13.45 5.74 -1.42
CA ARG A 61 -14.55 6.13 -2.30
C ARG A 61 -15.82 5.37 -1.91
N GLU A 62 -16.94 6.07 -1.88
CA GLU A 62 -18.23 5.40 -1.75
C GLU A 62 -18.53 4.67 -3.05
N ASP A 63 -18.96 3.42 -2.95
CA ASP A 63 -19.16 2.54 -4.09
C ASP A 63 -20.46 1.76 -3.90
N GLY A 64 -21.58 2.43 -4.16
CA GLY A 64 -22.90 1.82 -3.97
C GLY A 64 -23.13 1.50 -2.50
N ASN A 65 -23.35 0.22 -2.22
CA ASN A 65 -23.59 -0.24 -0.84
C ASN A 65 -22.30 -0.56 -0.09
N GLU A 66 -21.17 -0.25 -0.68
CA GLU A 66 -19.87 -0.52 -0.07
C GLU A 66 -19.04 0.75 -0.06
N VAL A 67 -17.94 0.70 0.68
CA VAL A 67 -16.92 1.75 0.63
C VAL A 67 -15.62 1.10 0.17
N GLU A 68 -15.03 1.65 -0.87
CA GLU A 68 -13.80 1.13 -1.44
C GLU A 68 -12.60 1.82 -0.80
N PHE A 69 -11.63 1.02 -0.40
CA PHE A 69 -10.35 1.48 0.13
C PHE A 69 -9.24 1.04 -0.81
N VAL A 70 -8.43 1.99 -1.24
CA VAL A 70 -7.30 1.71 -2.10
C VAL A 70 -6.03 2.14 -1.38
N THR A 71 -5.12 1.19 -1.17
CA THR A 71 -3.82 1.52 -0.60
C THR A 71 -2.79 1.52 -1.71
N LEU A 72 -1.94 2.54 -1.71
CA LEU A 72 -0.81 2.65 -2.63
C LEU A 72 0.44 2.75 -1.79
N LEU A 73 1.31 1.74 -1.89
CA LEU A 73 2.58 1.74 -1.17
C LEU A 73 3.72 1.83 -2.17
N ARG A 74 4.75 2.60 -1.84
CA ARG A 74 5.88 2.84 -2.75
C ARG A 74 7.13 2.12 -2.25
N PHE A 75 7.78 1.41 -3.16
CA PHE A 75 9.02 0.68 -2.88
C PHE A 75 10.04 0.98 -3.97
N ASP A 76 11.33 0.91 -3.61
CA ASP A 76 12.41 1.04 -4.59
C ASP A 76 12.48 -0.14 -5.55
N SER A 77 12.04 -1.32 -5.10
CA SER A 77 12.25 -2.54 -5.87
C SER A 77 11.25 -3.61 -5.45
N MET A 78 11.15 -4.65 -6.28
CA MET A 78 10.32 -5.81 -5.94
C MET A 78 10.85 -6.58 -4.74
N GLU A 79 12.13 -6.45 -4.42
CA GLU A 79 12.66 -7.11 -3.22
C GLU A 79 11.99 -6.57 -1.97
N GLY A 80 11.82 -5.25 -1.89
CA GLY A 80 11.09 -4.64 -0.78
C GLY A 80 9.64 -5.07 -0.73
N VAL A 81 9.01 -5.19 -1.90
CA VAL A 81 7.64 -5.68 -1.98
C VAL A 81 7.54 -7.10 -1.41
N LYS A 82 8.48 -7.97 -1.77
CA LYS A 82 8.46 -9.36 -1.30
C LYS A 82 8.74 -9.44 0.20
N GLU A 83 9.60 -8.59 0.69
CA GLU A 83 9.83 -8.51 2.13
C GLU A 83 8.53 -8.13 2.86
N PHE A 84 7.77 -7.21 2.29
CA PHE A 84 6.51 -6.78 2.86
C PHE A 84 5.42 -7.86 2.75
N ALA A 85 5.25 -8.45 1.57
CA ALA A 85 4.10 -9.28 1.25
C ALA A 85 4.37 -10.79 1.34
N GLY A 86 5.64 -11.19 1.33
CA GLY A 86 6.02 -12.59 1.30
C GLY A 86 6.30 -13.09 -0.10
N PRO A 87 6.50 -14.40 -0.25
CA PRO A 87 6.92 -14.97 -1.56
C PRO A 87 5.94 -14.72 -2.69
N ASP A 88 4.64 -14.71 -2.40
CA ASP A 88 3.63 -14.34 -3.40
C ASP A 88 3.35 -12.86 -3.21
N GLU A 89 4.00 -12.03 -4.01
CA GLU A 89 3.91 -10.59 -3.86
C GLU A 89 2.52 -10.05 -4.15
N THR A 90 1.65 -10.81 -4.82
CA THR A 90 0.29 -10.37 -5.07
C THR A 90 -0.66 -10.68 -3.92
N CYS A 91 -0.20 -11.43 -2.93
CA CYS A 91 -1.03 -11.82 -1.80
C CYS A 91 -1.36 -10.60 -0.92
N PRO A 92 -2.64 -10.37 -0.61
CA PRO A 92 -2.99 -9.29 0.32
C PRO A 92 -2.35 -9.51 1.68
N VAL A 93 -1.90 -8.42 2.30
CA VAL A 93 -1.38 -8.46 3.67
C VAL A 93 -2.51 -8.03 4.58
N ILE A 94 -3.11 -8.99 5.27
CA ILE A 94 -4.30 -8.73 6.09
C ILE A 94 -3.90 -8.72 7.55
N TYR A 95 -4.15 -7.61 8.22
CA TYR A 95 -3.82 -7.43 9.62
C TYR A 95 -4.94 -7.97 10.50
N ALA A 96 -4.59 -8.33 11.72
CA ALA A 96 -5.57 -8.88 12.67
C ALA A 96 -6.74 -7.92 12.83
N GLY A 97 -7.95 -8.47 12.76
CA GLY A 97 -9.19 -7.69 12.92
C GLY A 97 -9.72 -7.09 11.63
N VAL A 98 -8.95 -7.11 10.55
CA VAL A 98 -9.39 -6.51 9.28
C VAL A 98 -10.38 -7.44 8.56
N GLU A 99 -10.20 -8.74 8.69
CA GLU A 99 -11.02 -9.69 7.95
C GLU A 99 -12.52 -9.52 8.20
N GLN A 100 -12.89 -9.20 9.42
CA GLN A 100 -14.31 -9.01 9.75
C GLN A 100 -14.89 -7.74 9.15
N LEU A 101 -14.03 -6.79 8.77
CA LEU A 101 -14.48 -5.52 8.23
C LEU A 101 -14.62 -5.55 6.71
N LEU A 102 -13.87 -6.43 6.03
CA LEU A 102 -13.87 -6.48 4.57
C LEU A 102 -15.03 -7.32 4.06
N THR A 103 -15.77 -6.76 3.09
CA THR A 103 -16.79 -7.53 2.36
C THR A 103 -16.15 -8.30 1.21
N ARG A 104 -15.07 -7.75 0.64
CA ARG A 104 -14.31 -8.40 -0.43
C ARG A 104 -12.98 -7.66 -0.59
N MET A 105 -12.08 -8.27 -1.33
CA MET A 105 -10.79 -7.65 -1.63
C MET A 105 -10.22 -8.26 -2.91
N GLU A 106 -9.25 -7.58 -3.48
CA GLU A 106 -8.53 -8.05 -4.65
C GLU A 106 -7.11 -8.41 -4.29
N ARG A 107 -6.45 -9.12 -5.18
CA ARG A 107 -5.01 -9.33 -5.06
C ARG A 107 -4.31 -8.02 -5.39
N ALA A 108 -3.14 -7.80 -4.79
CA ALA A 108 -2.37 -6.60 -5.04
C ALA A 108 -1.75 -6.65 -6.43
N ARG A 109 -1.58 -5.48 -7.02
CA ARG A 109 -0.93 -5.32 -8.32
C ARG A 109 0.22 -4.35 -8.17
N HIS A 110 1.25 -4.57 -8.98
CA HIS A 110 2.47 -3.77 -8.91
C HIS A 110 2.71 -3.10 -10.23
N TYR A 111 3.07 -1.83 -10.16
CA TYR A 111 3.26 -0.99 -11.35
C TYR A 111 4.61 -0.31 -11.24
N ARG A 112 5.30 -0.21 -12.37
CA ARG A 112 6.50 0.63 -12.45
C ARG A 112 6.02 2.08 -12.52
N VAL A 113 6.58 2.92 -11.67
CA VAL A 113 6.24 4.35 -11.69
C VAL A 113 6.96 4.97 -12.90
N ALA A 114 6.18 5.48 -13.84
CA ALA A 114 6.73 6.00 -15.08
C ALA A 114 6.94 7.51 -15.08
N ILE A 115 6.24 8.22 -14.20
CA ILE A 115 6.35 9.67 -14.11
C ILE A 115 6.49 10.12 -12.68
#